data_3766a40807235c73b3c06723ac94f1c3
#
_entry.id   3766a40807235c73b3c06723ac94f1c3
#
_cell.length_a   1.000
_cell.length_b   1.000
_cell.length_c   1.000
_cell.angle_alpha   90.00
_cell.angle_beta   90.00
_cell.angle_gamma   90.00
#
_symmetry.space_group_name_H-M   'P 1'
#
loop_
_entity.id
_entity.type
_entity.pdbx_description
1 polymer ?
#
loop_
_entity_poly.entity_id
_entity_poly.type
_entity_poly.pdbx_seq_one_letter_code
_entity_poly.pdbx_strand_id
1 'polypeptide(L)'
;MLKTEKKSEKHLSLCACNKPLLYIGLILLVCLNVFLCFLTCYALHKAEEAKYIYVYSSEALAKNYPELVALKQKYDADLQALTGQVNDVWAKLGAMKDKKTKAEASEAYLESLTQKRNNLVSAYEQNLMFISNKIHDAILKIAAEKGLPSVVEVKQLSVKTDYVVDITEDILKKLQ
;
A
#
# COMPACT_ATOMS: atom_id res chain seq x y z
N MET A 1 10.41 85.12 -49.90
CA MET A 1 10.03 83.81 -50.39
C MET A 1 10.85 82.74 -49.70
N LEU A 2 10.13 81.77 -49.19
CA LEU A 2 10.48 80.39 -48.72
C LEU A 2 11.17 80.30 -47.37
N LYS A 3 10.29 80.13 -46.38
CA LYS A 3 10.47 79.37 -45.17
C LYS A 3 10.17 77.89 -45.50
N THR A 4 11.10 77.01 -45.43
CA THR A 4 10.87 75.58 -45.23
C THR A 4 12.11 74.94 -44.58
N GLU A 5 11.77 74.27 -43.60
CA GLU A 5 12.04 72.98 -43.03
C GLU A 5 13.16 72.88 -41.99
N LYS A 6 12.73 73.02 -40.76
CA LYS A 6 13.45 72.49 -39.59
C LYS A 6 12.48 71.65 -38.78
N LYS A 7 12.14 70.45 -39.35
CA LYS A 7 11.23 69.52 -38.64
C LYS A 7 11.57 68.10 -38.99
N SER A 8 12.73 67.59 -38.63
CA SER A 8 13.06 66.15 -38.77
C SER A 8 14.17 65.58 -37.85
N GLU A 9 14.61 66.31 -36.83
CA GLU A 9 15.70 65.72 -35.98
C GLU A 9 15.29 65.32 -34.58
N LYS A 10 14.00 65.35 -34.19
CA LYS A 10 13.58 65.07 -32.85
C LYS A 10 13.12 63.58 -32.65
N HIS A 11 13.04 62.78 -33.70
CA HIS A 11 12.55 61.34 -33.57
C HIS A 11 13.63 60.28 -33.42
N LEU A 12 14.91 60.61 -33.61
CA LEU A 12 15.96 59.54 -33.48
C LEU A 12 16.65 59.45 -32.12
N SER A 13 16.36 60.36 -31.17
CA SER A 13 17.00 60.32 -29.85
C SER A 13 16.28 59.43 -28.81
N LEU A 14 15.07 58.96 -29.11
CA LEU A 14 14.30 58.12 -28.16
C LEU A 14 14.72 56.63 -28.20
N CYS A 15 15.45 56.15 -29.21
CA CYS A 15 15.86 54.75 -29.30
C CYS A 15 17.15 54.40 -28.53
N ALA A 16 17.93 55.38 -28.10
CA ALA A 16 19.25 55.09 -27.47
C ALA A 16 19.18 54.81 -25.97
N CYS A 17 18.12 55.23 -25.28
CA CYS A 17 18.02 55.09 -23.82
C CYS A 17 17.41 53.77 -23.34
N ASN A 18 16.86 52.91 -24.22
CA ASN A 18 16.14 51.72 -23.82
C ASN A 18 16.94 50.39 -24.01
N LYS A 19 18.19 50.45 -24.44
CA LYS A 19 19.02 49.23 -24.60
C LYS A 19 19.13 48.39 -23.33
N PRO A 20 19.41 48.93 -22.11
CA PRO A 20 19.50 48.11 -20.91
C PRO A 20 18.15 47.49 -20.53
N LEU A 21 17.03 48.19 -20.74
CA LEU A 21 15.69 47.68 -20.47
C LEU A 21 15.32 46.53 -21.41
N LEU A 22 15.75 46.57 -22.66
CA LEU A 22 15.56 45.50 -23.65
C LEU A 22 16.38 44.25 -23.30
N TYR A 23 17.61 44.42 -22.81
CA TYR A 23 18.42 43.30 -22.31
C TYR A 23 17.82 42.61 -21.06
N ILE A 24 17.31 43.40 -20.11
CA ILE A 24 16.65 42.89 -18.91
C ILE A 24 15.38 42.15 -19.32
N GLY A 25 14.58 42.66 -20.24
CA GLY A 25 13.41 41.97 -20.77
C GLY A 25 13.75 40.64 -21.47
N LEU A 26 14.84 40.62 -22.25
CA LEU A 26 15.33 39.42 -22.92
C LEU A 26 15.79 38.32 -21.90
N ILE A 27 16.52 38.74 -20.86
CA ILE A 27 16.97 37.84 -19.80
C ILE A 27 15.78 37.24 -19.06
N LEU A 28 14.79 38.06 -18.69
CA LEU A 28 13.56 37.61 -18.04
C LEU A 28 12.79 36.62 -18.92
N LEU A 29 12.71 36.86 -20.22
CA LEU A 29 12.05 35.98 -21.18
C LEU A 29 12.77 34.61 -21.27
N VAL A 30 14.09 34.60 -21.30
CA VAL A 30 14.89 33.37 -21.30
C VAL A 30 14.72 32.60 -20.00
N CYS A 31 14.78 33.27 -18.84
CA CYS A 31 14.55 32.66 -17.54
C CYS A 31 13.14 32.05 -17.44
N LEU A 32 12.12 32.75 -17.94
CA LEU A 32 10.75 32.27 -17.97
C LEU A 32 10.62 31.00 -18.85
N ASN A 33 11.25 30.99 -20.03
CA ASN A 33 11.24 29.81 -20.90
C ASN A 33 11.95 28.62 -20.27
N VAL A 34 13.10 28.81 -19.63
CA VAL A 34 13.81 27.75 -18.90
C VAL A 34 12.94 27.19 -17.77
N PHE A 35 12.28 28.07 -17.01
CA PHE A 35 11.37 27.68 -15.94
C PHE A 35 10.15 26.91 -16.47
N LEU A 36 9.55 27.33 -17.58
CA LEU A 36 8.44 26.61 -18.23
C LEU A 36 8.89 25.26 -18.77
N CYS A 37 10.08 25.15 -19.37
CA CYS A 37 10.65 23.86 -19.77
C CYS A 37 10.83 22.91 -18.56
N PHE A 38 11.31 23.43 -17.44
CA PHE A 38 11.47 22.64 -16.22
C PHE A 38 10.12 22.15 -15.69
N LEU A 39 9.10 23.01 -15.65
CA LEU A 39 7.73 22.66 -15.24
C LEU A 39 7.11 21.62 -16.18
N THR A 40 7.30 21.75 -17.49
CA THR A 40 6.77 20.77 -18.46
C THR A 40 7.48 19.43 -18.34
N CYS A 41 8.80 19.39 -18.19
CA CYS A 41 9.54 18.16 -17.93
C CYS A 41 9.11 17.48 -16.62
N TYR A 42 8.92 18.26 -15.55
CA TYR A 42 8.42 17.77 -14.27
C TYR A 42 7.00 17.19 -14.38
N ALA A 43 6.09 17.92 -15.07
CA ALA A 43 4.72 17.47 -15.29
C ALA A 43 4.65 16.20 -16.14
N LEU A 44 5.49 16.08 -17.18
CA LEU A 44 5.60 14.87 -18.01
C LEU A 44 6.13 13.68 -17.22
N HIS A 45 7.16 13.88 -16.41
CA HIS A 45 7.72 12.82 -15.55
C HIS A 45 6.66 12.31 -14.56
N LYS A 46 5.94 13.24 -13.92
CA LYS A 46 4.86 12.88 -12.99
C LYS A 46 3.66 12.21 -13.68
N ALA A 47 3.38 12.57 -14.94
CA ALA A 47 2.33 11.92 -15.75
C ALA A 47 2.74 10.50 -16.20
N GLU A 48 4.02 10.23 -16.40
CA GLU A 48 4.53 8.88 -16.67
C GLU A 48 4.45 7.98 -15.44
N GLU A 49 4.79 8.48 -14.25
CA GLU A 49 4.63 7.74 -13.00
C GLU A 49 3.17 7.38 -12.71
N ALA A 50 2.22 8.24 -13.09
CA ALA A 50 0.78 7.99 -12.91
C ALA A 50 0.21 6.88 -13.81
N LYS A 51 0.97 6.37 -14.78
CA LYS A 51 0.55 5.23 -15.63
C LYS A 51 0.74 3.89 -14.95
N TYR A 52 1.57 3.80 -13.92
CA TYR A 52 1.86 2.53 -13.26
C TYR A 52 0.83 2.22 -12.18
N ILE A 53 0.36 0.98 -12.19
CA ILE A 53 -0.46 0.41 -11.12
C ILE A 53 0.47 -0.45 -10.26
N TYR A 54 0.62 -0.04 -9.00
CA TYR A 54 1.41 -0.79 -8.03
C TYR A 54 0.52 -1.80 -7.34
N VAL A 55 0.94 -3.05 -7.33
CA VAL A 55 0.16 -4.15 -6.78
C VAL A 55 1.00 -5.00 -5.82
N TYR A 56 0.33 -5.67 -4.88
CA TYR A 56 0.94 -6.73 -4.11
C TYR A 56 0.03 -7.95 -4.05
N SER A 57 0.62 -9.13 -3.98
CA SER A 57 -0.10 -10.39 -3.88
C SER A 57 -0.29 -10.80 -2.43
N SER A 58 -1.53 -10.82 -1.95
CA SER A 58 -1.86 -11.31 -0.60
C SER A 58 -1.56 -12.80 -0.46
N GLU A 59 -1.72 -13.60 -1.52
CA GLU A 59 -1.37 -15.02 -1.50
C GLU A 59 0.15 -15.24 -1.37
N ALA A 60 0.95 -14.46 -2.07
CA ALA A 60 2.41 -14.53 -1.97
C ALA A 60 2.91 -14.08 -0.58
N LEU A 61 2.30 -13.04 0.00
CA LEU A 61 2.57 -12.64 1.39
C LEU A 61 2.21 -13.75 2.38
N ALA A 62 1.03 -14.37 2.22
CA ALA A 62 0.58 -15.46 3.09
C ALA A 62 1.50 -16.69 3.05
N LYS A 63 2.14 -16.94 1.91
CA LYS A 63 3.08 -18.07 1.74
C LYS A 63 4.49 -17.76 2.24
N ASN A 64 4.93 -16.52 2.12
CA ASN A 64 6.34 -16.18 2.29
C ASN A 64 6.63 -15.29 3.52
N TYR A 65 5.61 -14.74 4.19
CA TYR A 65 5.81 -13.99 5.42
C TYR A 65 5.89 -14.92 6.62
N PRO A 66 7.06 -15.04 7.30
CA PRO A 66 7.29 -16.08 8.31
C PRO A 66 6.32 -16.04 9.49
N GLU A 67 5.98 -14.80 9.99
CA GLU A 67 5.03 -14.67 11.10
C GLU A 67 3.63 -15.17 10.74
N LEU A 68 3.17 -14.93 9.51
CA LEU A 68 1.86 -15.37 9.06
C LEU A 68 1.82 -16.89 8.85
N VAL A 69 2.91 -17.46 8.31
CA VAL A 69 3.07 -18.91 8.16
C VAL A 69 3.08 -19.60 9.52
N ALA A 70 3.85 -19.07 10.48
CA ALA A 70 3.92 -19.60 11.84
C ALA A 70 2.58 -19.50 12.57
N LEU A 71 1.87 -18.39 12.43
CA LEU A 71 0.53 -18.22 13.02
C LEU A 71 -0.44 -19.27 12.49
N LYS A 72 -0.45 -19.50 11.16
CA LYS A 72 -1.30 -20.51 10.54
C LYS A 72 -0.96 -21.91 11.03
N GLN A 73 0.31 -22.29 11.05
CA GLN A 73 0.77 -23.60 11.54
C GLN A 73 0.36 -23.83 12.99
N LYS A 74 0.52 -22.82 13.85
CA LYS A 74 0.08 -22.88 15.23
C LYS A 74 -1.42 -23.10 15.34
N TYR A 75 -2.21 -22.32 14.59
CA TYR A 75 -3.66 -22.45 14.60
C TYR A 75 -4.12 -23.85 14.16
N ASP A 76 -3.52 -24.38 13.08
CA ASP A 76 -3.83 -25.70 12.57
C ASP A 76 -3.49 -26.81 13.61
N ALA A 77 -2.35 -26.68 14.31
CA ALA A 77 -1.96 -27.61 15.38
C ALA A 77 -2.92 -27.53 16.57
N ASP A 78 -3.29 -26.33 17.03
CA ASP A 78 -4.22 -26.13 18.13
C ASP A 78 -5.63 -26.66 17.77
N LEU A 79 -6.06 -26.51 16.52
CA LEU A 79 -7.32 -27.04 16.02
C LEU A 79 -7.31 -28.58 15.99
N GLN A 80 -6.19 -29.19 15.59
CA GLN A 80 -6.02 -30.65 15.65
C GLN A 80 -6.06 -31.17 17.08
N ALA A 81 -5.40 -30.49 18.01
CA ALA A 81 -5.43 -30.86 19.43
C ALA A 81 -6.86 -30.76 20.01
N LEU A 82 -7.61 -29.72 19.64
CA LEU A 82 -9.01 -29.59 20.04
C LEU A 82 -9.87 -30.70 19.47
N THR A 83 -9.65 -31.10 18.20
CA THR A 83 -10.33 -32.22 17.56
C THR A 83 -10.05 -33.54 18.29
N GLY A 84 -8.80 -33.77 18.73
CA GLY A 84 -8.44 -34.87 19.56
C GLY A 84 -9.22 -34.93 20.88
N GLN A 85 -9.33 -33.76 21.57
CA GLN A 85 -10.12 -33.65 22.80
C GLN A 85 -11.61 -33.97 22.58
N VAL A 86 -12.17 -33.54 21.44
CA VAL A 86 -13.56 -33.90 21.09
C VAL A 86 -13.74 -35.39 20.98
N ASN A 87 -12.83 -36.09 20.29
CA ASN A 87 -12.88 -37.53 20.13
C ASN A 87 -12.76 -38.26 21.48
N ASP A 88 -11.86 -37.79 22.36
CA ASP A 88 -11.69 -38.33 23.71
C ASP A 88 -12.96 -38.17 24.56
N VAL A 89 -13.62 -37.04 24.46
CA VAL A 89 -14.89 -36.75 25.13
C VAL A 89 -15.97 -37.68 24.63
N TRP A 90 -16.11 -37.90 23.33
CA TRP A 90 -17.06 -38.82 22.76
C TRP A 90 -16.81 -40.29 23.21
N ALA A 91 -15.56 -40.70 23.28
CA ALA A 91 -15.20 -42.03 23.80
C ALA A 91 -15.61 -42.19 25.27
N LYS A 92 -15.34 -41.20 26.12
CA LYS A 92 -15.74 -41.19 27.56
C LYS A 92 -17.25 -41.23 27.71
N LEU A 93 -17.98 -40.40 26.97
CA LEU A 93 -19.45 -40.38 27.00
C LEU A 93 -20.04 -41.73 26.51
N GLY A 94 -19.39 -42.36 25.53
CA GLY A 94 -19.80 -43.68 25.04
C GLY A 94 -19.70 -44.79 26.10
N ALA A 95 -18.71 -44.70 27.00
CA ALA A 95 -18.51 -45.66 28.08
C ALA A 95 -19.47 -45.48 29.27
N MET A 96 -20.16 -44.34 29.39
CA MET A 96 -21.10 -44.10 30.48
C MET A 96 -22.42 -44.85 30.30
N LYS A 97 -22.82 -45.62 31.34
CA LYS A 97 -24.04 -46.45 31.32
C LYS A 97 -25.27 -45.69 31.81
N ASP A 98 -25.09 -44.78 32.79
CA ASP A 98 -26.22 -44.01 33.35
C ASP A 98 -26.57 -42.83 32.43
N LYS A 99 -27.85 -42.78 32.02
CA LYS A 99 -28.38 -41.80 31.08
C LYS A 99 -28.36 -40.37 31.63
N LYS A 100 -28.66 -40.18 32.92
CA LYS A 100 -28.75 -38.87 33.54
C LYS A 100 -27.35 -38.25 33.67
N THR A 101 -26.42 -38.99 34.25
CA THR A 101 -25.01 -38.58 34.39
C THR A 101 -24.35 -38.30 33.03
N LYS A 102 -24.70 -39.09 32.02
CA LYS A 102 -24.23 -38.89 30.62
C LYS A 102 -24.75 -37.58 30.02
N ALA A 103 -26.01 -37.24 30.24
CA ALA A 103 -26.60 -35.99 29.74
C ALA A 103 -25.93 -34.77 30.38
N GLU A 104 -25.81 -34.74 31.70
CA GLU A 104 -25.16 -33.66 32.45
C GLU A 104 -23.67 -33.51 32.04
N ALA A 105 -22.93 -34.62 31.93
CA ALA A 105 -21.56 -34.60 31.47
C ALA A 105 -21.43 -34.12 30.00
N SER A 106 -22.35 -34.50 29.12
CA SER A 106 -22.37 -34.06 27.73
C SER A 106 -22.51 -32.55 27.62
N GLU A 107 -23.43 -31.96 28.38
CA GLU A 107 -23.68 -30.52 28.40
C GLU A 107 -22.43 -29.75 28.89
N ALA A 108 -21.85 -30.18 30.02
CA ALA A 108 -20.65 -29.56 30.56
C ALA A 108 -19.44 -29.65 29.60
N TYR A 109 -19.27 -30.79 28.92
CA TYR A 109 -18.20 -30.98 27.94
C TYR A 109 -18.42 -30.10 26.70
N LEU A 110 -19.64 -30.01 26.18
CA LEU A 110 -19.98 -29.16 25.02
C LEU A 110 -19.72 -27.69 25.33
N GLU A 111 -20.11 -27.21 26.51
CA GLU A 111 -19.83 -25.86 26.94
C GLU A 111 -18.32 -25.58 27.00
N SER A 112 -17.57 -26.44 27.65
CA SER A 112 -16.10 -26.36 27.77
C SER A 112 -15.41 -26.33 26.41
N LEU A 113 -15.79 -27.24 25.47
CA LEU A 113 -15.21 -27.31 24.14
C LEU A 113 -15.57 -26.10 23.29
N THR A 114 -16.81 -25.62 23.42
CA THR A 114 -17.26 -24.38 22.75
C THR A 114 -16.46 -23.19 23.22
N GLN A 115 -16.24 -23.05 24.53
CA GLN A 115 -15.43 -21.98 25.08
C GLN A 115 -13.97 -22.04 24.60
N LYS A 116 -13.36 -23.24 24.59
CA LYS A 116 -11.99 -23.44 24.07
C LYS A 116 -11.88 -23.05 22.60
N ARG A 117 -12.87 -23.48 21.76
CA ARG A 117 -12.91 -23.11 20.36
C ARG A 117 -13.01 -21.60 20.18
N ASN A 118 -13.91 -20.94 20.90
CA ASN A 118 -14.10 -19.50 20.80
C ASN A 118 -12.83 -18.74 21.22
N ASN A 119 -12.16 -19.17 22.29
CA ASN A 119 -10.89 -18.58 22.73
C ASN A 119 -9.79 -18.75 21.67
N LEU A 120 -9.70 -19.94 21.04
CA LEU A 120 -8.74 -20.21 19.98
C LEU A 120 -8.98 -19.31 18.75
N VAL A 121 -10.25 -19.19 18.30
CA VAL A 121 -10.62 -18.35 17.18
C VAL A 121 -10.31 -16.87 17.48
N SER A 122 -10.71 -16.39 18.66
CA SER A 122 -10.45 -15.01 19.07
C SER A 122 -8.96 -14.69 19.14
N ALA A 123 -8.15 -15.60 19.69
CA ALA A 123 -6.69 -15.42 19.73
C ALA A 123 -6.07 -15.40 18.32
N TYR A 124 -6.56 -16.25 17.42
CA TYR A 124 -6.12 -16.25 16.02
C TYR A 124 -6.45 -14.94 15.32
N GLU A 125 -7.70 -14.48 15.44
CA GLU A 125 -8.17 -13.23 14.83
C GLU A 125 -7.39 -12.01 15.33
N GLN A 126 -7.11 -11.92 16.64
CA GLN A 126 -6.30 -10.85 17.21
C GLN A 126 -4.87 -10.83 16.66
N ASN A 127 -4.22 -11.99 16.57
CA ASN A 127 -2.89 -12.08 16.00
C ASN A 127 -2.88 -11.78 14.50
N LEU A 128 -3.91 -12.24 13.77
CA LEU A 128 -4.06 -11.93 12.34
C LEU A 128 -4.23 -10.44 12.10
N MET A 129 -5.04 -9.75 12.93
CA MET A 129 -5.21 -8.30 12.86
C MET A 129 -3.89 -7.56 13.14
N PHE A 130 -3.11 -8.02 14.13
CA PHE A 130 -1.80 -7.44 14.43
C PHE A 130 -0.82 -7.58 13.24
N ILE A 131 -0.77 -8.77 12.62
CA ILE A 131 0.05 -9.02 11.43
C ILE A 131 -0.43 -8.18 10.25
N SER A 132 -1.76 -8.08 10.05
CA SER A 132 -2.34 -7.25 8.99
C SER A 132 -1.96 -5.78 9.13
N ASN A 133 -1.97 -5.24 10.35
CA ASN A 133 -1.53 -3.87 10.61
C ASN A 133 -0.03 -3.69 10.29
N LYS A 134 0.84 -4.65 10.65
CA LYS A 134 2.26 -4.60 10.26
C LYS A 134 2.44 -4.55 8.74
N ILE A 135 1.70 -5.37 8.00
CA ILE A 135 1.73 -5.39 6.54
C ILE A 135 1.26 -4.03 5.98
N HIS A 136 0.16 -3.51 6.51
CA HIS A 136 -0.36 -2.20 6.10
C HIS A 136 0.65 -1.09 6.34
N ASP A 137 1.30 -1.04 7.51
CA ASP A 137 2.34 -0.06 7.83
C ASP A 137 3.55 -0.18 6.90
N ALA A 138 3.95 -1.40 6.54
CA ALA A 138 5.02 -1.63 5.58
C ALA A 138 4.65 -1.10 4.18
N ILE A 139 3.42 -1.33 3.72
CA ILE A 139 2.90 -0.81 2.45
C ILE A 139 2.92 0.73 2.46
N LEU A 140 2.42 1.36 3.53
CA LEU A 140 2.41 2.83 3.65
C LEU A 140 3.83 3.42 3.61
N LYS A 141 4.79 2.78 4.29
CA LYS A 141 6.20 3.20 4.26
C LYS A 141 6.79 3.10 2.86
N ILE A 142 6.56 2.00 2.16
CA ILE A 142 7.05 1.81 0.77
C ILE A 142 6.39 2.82 -0.16
N ALA A 143 5.09 3.04 -0.02
CA ALA A 143 4.37 4.04 -0.82
C ALA A 143 4.94 5.44 -0.61
N ALA A 144 5.23 5.83 0.63
CA ALA A 144 5.84 7.12 0.96
C ALA A 144 7.30 7.22 0.44
N GLU A 145 8.13 6.18 0.64
CA GLU A 145 9.54 6.15 0.22
C GLU A 145 9.69 6.22 -1.30
N LYS A 146 8.78 5.60 -2.04
CA LYS A 146 8.81 5.53 -3.51
C LYS A 146 7.89 6.54 -4.20
N GLY A 147 7.14 7.35 -3.43
CA GLY A 147 6.20 8.33 -3.98
C GLY A 147 5.03 7.69 -4.74
N LEU A 148 4.58 6.48 -4.35
CA LEU A 148 3.55 5.75 -5.07
C LEU A 148 2.17 6.38 -4.87
N PRO A 149 1.40 6.65 -5.93
CA PRO A 149 0.09 7.31 -5.82
C PRO A 149 -0.98 6.39 -5.21
N SER A 150 -0.87 5.08 -5.45
CA SER A 150 -1.78 4.07 -4.92
C SER A 150 -1.14 2.69 -4.99
N VAL A 151 -1.56 1.81 -4.06
CA VAL A 151 -1.17 0.39 -4.05
C VAL A 151 -2.44 -0.44 -3.97
N VAL A 152 -2.56 -1.45 -4.83
CA VAL A 152 -3.75 -2.31 -4.93
C VAL A 152 -3.41 -3.73 -4.49
N GLU A 153 -4.23 -4.28 -3.61
CA GLU A 153 -4.15 -5.69 -3.27
C GLU A 153 -4.71 -6.55 -4.40
N VAL A 154 -3.98 -7.59 -4.77
CA VAL A 154 -4.46 -8.63 -5.67
C VAL A 154 -4.29 -9.99 -5.00
N LYS A 155 -5.26 -10.88 -5.18
CA LYS A 155 -5.17 -12.23 -4.61
C LYS A 155 -3.99 -13.00 -5.22
N GLN A 156 -3.88 -12.96 -6.54
CA GLN A 156 -2.82 -13.60 -7.30
C GLN A 156 -2.49 -12.75 -8.53
N LEU A 157 -1.21 -12.57 -8.82
CA LEU A 157 -0.79 -11.85 -10.02
C LEU A 157 -0.92 -12.79 -11.23
N SER A 158 -2.01 -12.65 -11.97
CA SER A 158 -2.28 -13.47 -13.17
C SER A 158 -1.90 -12.80 -14.47
N VAL A 159 -1.67 -11.49 -14.48
CA VAL A 159 -1.36 -10.72 -15.70
C VAL A 159 -0.12 -9.84 -15.45
N LYS A 160 0.94 -10.09 -16.23
CA LYS A 160 2.09 -9.19 -16.33
C LYS A 160 1.83 -8.25 -17.49
N THR A 161 1.64 -6.97 -17.21
CA THR A 161 1.61 -5.91 -18.21
C THR A 161 2.73 -4.92 -17.89
N ASP A 162 3.19 -4.18 -18.89
CA ASP A 162 4.26 -3.18 -18.74
C ASP A 162 3.89 -2.04 -17.77
N TYR A 163 2.62 -1.95 -17.37
CA TYR A 163 2.08 -0.93 -16.49
C TYR A 163 1.77 -1.43 -15.07
N VAL A 164 2.01 -2.71 -14.77
CA VAL A 164 1.79 -3.29 -13.43
C VAL A 164 3.12 -3.58 -12.77
N VAL A 165 3.36 -2.94 -11.63
CA VAL A 165 4.57 -3.12 -10.83
C VAL A 165 4.24 -3.90 -9.57
N ASP A 166 4.80 -5.08 -9.43
CA ASP A 166 4.66 -5.91 -8.22
C ASP A 166 5.64 -5.47 -7.15
N ILE A 167 5.12 -5.04 -6.00
CA ILE A 167 5.91 -4.63 -4.82
C ILE A 167 5.90 -5.65 -3.69
N THR A 168 5.40 -6.87 -3.93
CA THR A 168 5.28 -7.93 -2.90
C THR A 168 6.62 -8.24 -2.23
N GLU A 169 7.70 -8.34 -3.01
CA GLU A 169 9.03 -8.59 -2.46
C GLU A 169 9.57 -7.42 -1.62
N ASP A 170 9.26 -6.18 -2.00
CA ASP A 170 9.65 -5.01 -1.22
C ASP A 170 8.95 -5.00 0.13
N ILE A 171 7.66 -5.39 0.16
CA ILE A 171 6.90 -5.54 1.41
C ILE A 171 7.52 -6.63 2.27
N LEU A 172 7.82 -7.81 1.70
CA LEU A 172 8.45 -8.91 2.44
C LEU A 172 9.80 -8.51 3.04
N LYS A 173 10.63 -7.78 2.30
CA LYS A 173 11.92 -7.26 2.81
C LYS A 173 11.74 -6.25 3.94
N LYS A 174 10.67 -5.44 3.90
CA LYS A 174 10.39 -4.42 4.92
C LYS A 174 9.84 -5.03 6.21
N LEU A 175 9.24 -6.24 6.13
CA LEU A 175 8.69 -6.97 7.25
C LEU A 175 9.72 -7.85 7.98
N GLN A 176 10.90 -8.07 7.41
CA GLN A 176 12.02 -8.78 8.01
C GLN A 176 12.82 -7.85 8.93
#